data_4ff9efdbbdb80e4736fc1b78238a591f
#
_entry.id   4ff9efdbbdb80e4736fc1b78238a591f
#
_cell.length_a   1.000
_cell.length_b   1.000
_cell.length_c   1.000
_cell.angle_alpha   90.00
_cell.angle_beta   90.00
_cell.angle_gamma   90.00
#
_symmetry.space_group_name_H-M   'P 1'
#
loop_
_entity.id
_entity.type
_entity.pdbx_description
1 polymer ?
#
loop_
_entity_poly.entity_id
_entity_poly.type
_entity_poly.pdbx_seq_one_letter_code
_entity_poly.pdbx_strand_id
1 'polypeptide(L)'
;MTGILFDLDGTLLDTLDDLMDAVNHTMAAFGYPQHTRAEVRRFVGNGAGRLLQLSVPQGQDWQEPLAAFQSYYREHCQLKTAPYPGIMEALYALKKYPMAIVSNKPDAAVKKLCAQYFPGIYAQGEQPGCPRKPSPDMVRIAMEHIGVDRCVYVGDSEVDVLTAHNAAVPCLSVLWGFRDKAEIQAAGESRFCEAPAQMPAMLEEMIKELDNGQ
;
A
#
# COMPACT_ATOMS: atom_id res chain seq x y z
N MET A 1 -4.65 -23.63 2.43
CA MET A 1 -4.39 -22.75 3.61
C MET A 1 -4.67 -21.30 3.20
N THR A 2 -5.37 -20.53 4.03
CA THR A 2 -5.73 -19.14 3.70
C THR A 2 -4.74 -18.17 4.34
N GLY A 3 -4.22 -17.22 3.57
CA GLY A 3 -3.30 -16.18 4.00
C GLY A 3 -3.93 -14.78 4.03
N ILE A 4 -3.17 -13.78 4.44
CA ILE A 4 -3.56 -12.38 4.46
C ILE A 4 -2.51 -11.56 3.72
N LEU A 5 -2.93 -10.80 2.72
CA LEU A 5 -2.06 -9.89 1.98
C LEU A 5 -2.44 -8.44 2.30
N PHE A 6 -1.44 -7.61 2.55
CA PHE A 6 -1.63 -6.21 2.91
C PHE A 6 -1.00 -5.29 1.88
N ASP A 7 -1.64 -4.17 1.59
CA ASP A 7 -0.91 -3.00 1.11
C ASP A 7 -0.07 -2.40 2.23
N LEU A 8 0.86 -1.51 1.87
CA LEU A 8 1.79 -0.89 2.82
C LEU A 8 1.38 0.56 3.15
N ASP A 9 1.41 1.43 2.13
CA ASP A 9 1.25 2.88 2.28
C ASP A 9 -0.22 3.24 2.50
N GLY A 10 -0.58 3.78 3.65
CA GLY A 10 -1.97 4.07 4.01
C GLY A 10 -2.72 2.90 4.66
N THR A 11 -2.17 1.69 4.60
CA THR A 11 -2.76 0.49 5.21
C THR A 11 -2.05 0.09 6.50
N LEU A 12 -0.78 -0.25 6.42
CA LEU A 12 0.05 -0.61 7.59
C LEU A 12 0.86 0.57 8.11
N LEU A 13 1.38 1.42 7.22
CA LEU A 13 2.23 2.56 7.54
C LEU A 13 1.58 3.89 7.10
N ASP A 14 1.62 4.90 7.98
CA ASP A 14 1.45 6.29 7.58
C ASP A 14 2.78 6.79 7.02
N THR A 15 2.87 6.83 5.70
CA THR A 15 4.06 7.25 4.95
C THR A 15 3.91 8.63 4.32
N LEU A 16 2.77 9.29 4.54
CA LEU A 16 2.37 10.47 3.78
C LEU A 16 3.30 11.66 4.00
N ASP A 17 3.78 11.86 5.22
CA ASP A 17 4.63 13.02 5.53
C ASP A 17 6.03 12.89 4.92
N ASP A 18 6.64 11.70 4.93
CA ASP A 18 7.91 11.47 4.24
C ASP A 18 7.76 11.54 2.71
N LEU A 19 6.64 11.08 2.16
CA LEU A 19 6.32 11.24 0.73
C LEU A 19 6.16 12.72 0.36
N MET A 20 5.43 13.50 1.16
CA MET A 20 5.24 14.93 0.95
C MET A 20 6.58 15.69 1.01
N ASP A 21 7.40 15.39 2.00
CA ASP A 21 8.71 16.03 2.13
C ASP A 21 9.59 15.71 0.89
N ALA A 22 9.60 14.48 0.42
CA ALA A 22 10.37 14.10 -0.75
C ALA A 22 9.83 14.74 -2.05
N VAL A 23 8.52 14.80 -2.22
CA VAL A 23 7.89 15.53 -3.34
C VAL A 23 8.30 17.00 -3.29
N ASN A 24 8.14 17.66 -2.14
CA ASN A 24 8.41 19.08 -2.00
C ASN A 24 9.91 19.42 -2.11
N HIS A 25 10.79 18.56 -1.61
CA HIS A 25 12.22 18.65 -1.86
C HIS A 25 12.52 18.63 -3.36
N THR A 26 11.91 17.69 -4.07
CA THR A 26 12.08 17.59 -5.53
C THR A 26 11.51 18.80 -6.25
N MET A 27 10.29 19.22 -5.92
CA MET A 27 9.69 20.43 -6.54
C MET A 27 10.56 21.67 -6.35
N ALA A 28 11.11 21.88 -5.16
CA ALA A 28 12.01 22.98 -4.87
C ALA A 28 13.31 22.93 -5.70
N ALA A 29 13.90 21.73 -5.89
CA ALA A 29 15.11 21.54 -6.68
C ALA A 29 14.91 21.88 -8.16
N PHE A 30 13.70 21.73 -8.70
CA PHE A 30 13.36 22.06 -10.08
C PHE A 30 12.68 23.43 -10.24
N GLY A 31 12.55 24.21 -9.15
CA GLY A 31 11.88 25.51 -9.18
C GLY A 31 10.36 25.44 -9.40
N TYR A 32 9.74 24.32 -9.07
CA TYR A 32 8.29 24.09 -9.18
C TYR A 32 7.57 24.43 -7.87
N PRO A 33 6.26 24.74 -7.93
CA PRO A 33 5.43 24.94 -6.74
C PRO A 33 5.41 23.69 -5.85
N GLN A 34 5.44 23.91 -4.54
CA GLN A 34 5.28 22.85 -3.54
C GLN A 34 3.81 22.49 -3.34
N HIS A 35 3.57 21.27 -2.86
CA HIS A 35 2.25 20.72 -2.62
C HIS A 35 1.93 20.62 -1.13
N THR A 36 0.65 20.77 -0.82
CA THR A 36 0.08 20.51 0.50
C THR A 36 -0.01 19.00 0.77
N ARG A 37 -0.11 18.62 2.05
CA ARG A 37 -0.34 17.22 2.46
C ARG A 37 -1.60 16.62 1.80
N ALA A 38 -2.66 17.42 1.67
CA ALA A 38 -3.91 16.98 1.06
C ALA A 38 -3.80 16.71 -0.46
N GLU A 39 -2.96 17.48 -1.17
CA GLU A 39 -2.68 17.23 -2.58
C GLU A 39 -1.84 15.97 -2.76
N VAL A 40 -0.75 15.82 -2.00
CA VAL A 40 0.10 14.63 -2.08
C VAL A 40 -0.69 13.37 -1.72
N ARG A 41 -1.58 13.42 -0.70
CA ARG A 41 -2.48 12.31 -0.35
C ARG A 41 -3.28 11.81 -1.56
N ARG A 42 -3.78 12.72 -2.41
CA ARG A 42 -4.55 12.37 -3.62
C ARG A 42 -3.67 11.79 -4.74
N PHE A 43 -2.38 12.14 -4.78
CA PHE A 43 -1.46 11.69 -5.82
C PHE A 43 -0.89 10.29 -5.56
N VAL A 44 -0.84 9.86 -4.28
CA VAL A 44 -0.30 8.56 -3.86
C VAL A 44 -1.24 7.41 -4.23
N GLY A 45 -0.68 6.20 -4.42
CA GLY A 45 -1.40 4.94 -4.66
C GLY A 45 -1.01 4.25 -5.97
N ASN A 46 -0.69 5.02 -7.00
CA ASN A 46 -0.39 4.52 -8.35
C ASN A 46 1.12 4.52 -8.70
N GLY A 47 1.99 4.36 -7.69
CA GLY A 47 3.45 4.32 -7.85
C GLY A 47 4.11 5.69 -8.00
N ALA A 48 5.45 5.70 -7.85
CA ALA A 48 6.25 6.93 -7.83
C ALA A 48 6.18 7.72 -9.15
N GLY A 49 6.10 7.05 -10.30
CA GLY A 49 5.98 7.70 -11.59
C GLY A 49 4.70 8.52 -11.70
N ARG A 50 3.55 7.97 -11.28
CA ARG A 50 2.27 8.70 -11.31
C ARG A 50 2.26 9.84 -10.28
N LEU A 51 2.83 9.62 -9.10
CA LEU A 51 2.99 10.66 -8.09
C LEU A 51 3.72 11.88 -8.66
N LEU A 52 4.87 11.68 -9.29
CA LEU A 52 5.65 12.77 -9.87
C LEU A 52 4.97 13.40 -11.10
N GLN A 53 4.33 12.60 -11.95
CA GLN A 53 3.55 13.12 -13.08
C GLN A 53 2.44 14.08 -12.62
N LEU A 54 1.81 13.83 -11.48
CA LEU A 54 0.78 14.70 -10.90
C LEU A 54 1.37 15.88 -10.11
N SER A 55 2.62 15.78 -9.68
CA SER A 55 3.29 16.82 -8.88
C SER A 55 3.98 17.88 -9.73
N VAL A 56 4.48 17.53 -10.92
CA VAL A 56 5.09 18.54 -11.81
C VAL A 56 4.04 19.40 -12.48
N PRO A 57 4.33 20.67 -12.83
CA PRO A 57 3.41 21.52 -13.58
C PRO A 57 3.02 20.89 -14.92
N GLN A 58 1.78 21.12 -15.34
CA GLN A 58 1.25 20.58 -16.58
C GLN A 58 2.15 20.91 -17.79
N GLY A 59 2.49 19.88 -18.57
CA GLY A 59 3.34 20.02 -19.75
C GLY A 59 4.85 19.94 -19.49
N GLN A 60 5.27 19.84 -18.24
CA GLN A 60 6.69 19.62 -17.88
C GLN A 60 7.04 18.13 -17.91
N ASP A 61 8.32 17.83 -18.19
CA ASP A 61 8.84 16.49 -18.05
C ASP A 61 8.92 16.10 -16.56
N TRP A 62 8.46 14.90 -16.25
CA TRP A 62 8.45 14.34 -14.89
C TRP A 62 9.53 13.26 -14.67
N GLN A 63 10.25 12.85 -15.70
CA GLN A 63 11.21 11.74 -15.62
C GLN A 63 12.48 12.12 -14.83
N GLU A 64 13.04 13.29 -15.10
CA GLU A 64 14.18 13.79 -14.34
C GLU A 64 13.79 14.10 -12.87
N PRO A 65 12.68 14.80 -12.57
CA PRO A 65 12.15 14.90 -11.21
C PRO A 65 11.90 13.55 -10.53
N LEU A 66 11.43 12.51 -11.25
CA LEU A 66 11.27 11.18 -10.67
C LEU A 66 12.60 10.59 -10.19
N ALA A 67 13.66 10.71 -10.98
CA ALA A 67 14.97 10.21 -10.57
C ALA A 67 15.50 10.92 -9.32
N ALA A 68 15.33 12.24 -9.24
CA ALA A 68 15.69 13.04 -8.06
C ALA A 68 14.87 12.64 -6.83
N PHE A 69 13.55 12.50 -6.97
CA PHE A 69 12.65 12.02 -5.93
C PHE A 69 13.08 10.64 -5.41
N GLN A 70 13.31 9.68 -6.30
CA GLN A 70 13.69 8.32 -5.91
C GLN A 70 15.02 8.29 -5.14
N SER A 71 15.99 9.12 -5.55
CA SER A 71 17.27 9.24 -4.86
C SER A 71 17.08 9.79 -3.44
N TYR A 72 16.36 10.89 -3.30
CA TYR A 72 16.09 11.52 -1.99
C TYR A 72 15.24 10.61 -1.09
N TYR A 73 14.13 10.07 -1.61
CA TYR A 73 13.20 9.25 -0.84
C TYR A 73 13.83 7.96 -0.31
N ARG A 74 14.75 7.35 -1.05
CA ARG A 74 15.49 6.14 -0.61
C ARG A 74 16.19 6.35 0.73
N GLU A 75 16.72 7.55 0.96
CA GLU A 75 17.45 7.89 2.18
C GLU A 75 16.53 8.38 3.30
N HIS A 76 15.40 9.02 2.95
CA HIS A 76 14.56 9.78 3.88
C HIS A 76 13.18 9.17 4.16
N CYS A 77 12.87 7.98 3.63
CA CYS A 77 11.53 7.36 3.73
C CYS A 77 11.18 6.79 5.12
N GLN A 78 11.99 7.01 6.14
CA GLN A 78 11.83 6.46 7.49
C GLN A 78 11.90 7.54 8.59
N LEU A 79 11.84 8.82 8.23
CA LEU A 79 12.01 9.91 9.20
C LEU A 79 10.74 10.17 10.01
N LYS A 80 9.58 10.12 9.35
CA LYS A 80 8.26 10.37 9.94
C LYS A 80 7.31 9.18 9.78
N THR A 81 7.66 8.25 8.90
CA THR A 81 6.90 7.02 8.66
C THR A 81 6.82 6.17 9.91
N ALA A 82 5.62 5.72 10.25
CA ALA A 82 5.36 4.82 11.37
C ALA A 82 4.14 3.93 11.09
N PRO A 83 4.04 2.76 11.75
CA PRO A 83 2.80 1.99 11.75
C PRO A 83 1.63 2.82 12.31
N TYR A 84 0.45 2.68 11.69
CA TYR A 84 -0.75 3.28 12.29
C TYR A 84 -0.97 2.73 13.70
N PRO A 85 -1.50 3.55 14.65
CA PRO A 85 -1.77 3.08 16.02
C PRO A 85 -2.65 1.83 16.03
N GLY A 86 -2.18 0.76 16.70
CA GLY A 86 -2.89 -0.52 16.79
C GLY A 86 -2.55 -1.54 15.70
N ILE A 87 -1.77 -1.19 14.68
CA ILE A 87 -1.37 -2.13 13.60
C ILE A 87 -0.49 -3.26 14.14
N MET A 88 0.48 -2.95 15.00
CA MET A 88 1.39 -3.97 15.53
C MET A 88 0.63 -5.01 16.37
N GLU A 89 -0.31 -4.58 17.18
CA GLU A 89 -1.18 -5.44 17.99
C GLU A 89 -2.09 -6.30 17.10
N ALA A 90 -2.65 -5.70 16.04
CA ALA A 90 -3.50 -6.42 15.09
C ALA A 90 -2.72 -7.50 14.33
N LEU A 91 -1.52 -7.18 13.83
CA LEU A 91 -0.66 -8.18 13.17
C LEU A 91 -0.21 -9.28 14.13
N TYR A 92 0.07 -8.94 15.39
CA TYR A 92 0.41 -9.95 16.41
C TYR A 92 -0.76 -10.92 16.68
N ALA A 93 -2.00 -10.43 16.73
CA ALA A 93 -3.19 -11.26 16.85
C ALA A 93 -3.38 -12.21 15.67
N LEU A 94 -2.96 -11.78 14.47
CA LEU A 94 -3.06 -12.53 13.21
C LEU A 94 -1.84 -13.42 12.90
N LYS A 95 -0.83 -13.48 13.77
CA LYS A 95 0.45 -14.18 13.52
C LYS A 95 0.36 -15.67 13.19
N LYS A 96 -0.80 -16.29 13.45
CA LYS A 96 -1.08 -17.70 13.10
C LYS A 96 -1.34 -17.89 11.60
N TYR A 97 -1.64 -16.83 10.87
CA TYR A 97 -1.87 -16.86 9.42
C TYR A 97 -0.60 -16.48 8.66
N PRO A 98 -0.31 -17.12 7.52
CA PRO A 98 0.70 -16.61 6.59
C PRO A 98 0.34 -15.20 6.13
N MET A 99 1.32 -14.29 6.17
CA MET A 99 1.12 -12.88 5.80
C MET A 99 2.14 -12.45 4.76
N ALA A 100 1.72 -11.56 3.84
CA ALA A 100 2.60 -10.89 2.92
C ALA A 100 2.18 -9.43 2.70
N ILE A 101 3.12 -8.60 2.23
CA ILE A 101 2.91 -7.19 1.90
C ILE A 101 3.17 -6.99 0.41
N VAL A 102 2.25 -6.28 -0.28
CA VAL A 102 2.29 -6.02 -1.72
C VAL A 102 2.01 -4.56 -1.99
N SER A 103 2.98 -3.81 -2.54
CA SER A 103 2.87 -2.36 -2.68
C SER A 103 3.34 -1.85 -4.05
N ASN A 104 2.70 -0.80 -4.57
CA ASN A 104 3.15 -0.04 -5.75
C ASN A 104 4.35 0.88 -5.46
N LYS A 105 4.84 0.90 -4.22
CA LYS A 105 6.07 1.57 -3.83
C LYS A 105 7.30 0.85 -4.43
N PRO A 106 8.40 1.55 -4.80
CA PRO A 106 9.62 0.90 -5.24
C PRO A 106 10.12 -0.18 -4.28
N ASP A 107 10.45 -1.37 -4.78
CA ASP A 107 10.78 -2.57 -3.97
C ASP A 107 11.87 -2.33 -2.93
N ALA A 108 12.91 -1.57 -3.27
CA ALA A 108 13.98 -1.24 -2.32
C ALA A 108 13.47 -0.45 -1.09
N ALA A 109 12.49 0.45 -1.29
CA ALA A 109 11.88 1.20 -0.19
C ALA A 109 10.93 0.31 0.62
N VAL A 110 10.15 -0.57 -0.04
CA VAL A 110 9.31 -1.57 0.65
C VAL A 110 10.15 -2.45 1.55
N LYS A 111 11.23 -3.03 1.04
CA LYS A 111 12.12 -3.90 1.81
C LYS A 111 12.79 -3.19 2.97
N LYS A 112 13.23 -1.95 2.78
CA LYS A 112 13.84 -1.13 3.84
C LYS A 112 12.83 -0.89 4.98
N LEU A 113 11.60 -0.47 4.65
CA LEU A 113 10.54 -0.21 5.63
C LEU A 113 10.08 -1.50 6.34
N CYS A 114 9.86 -2.57 5.57
CA CYS A 114 9.39 -3.83 6.15
C CYS A 114 10.46 -4.53 7.01
N ALA A 115 11.74 -4.39 6.68
CA ALA A 115 12.81 -4.87 7.55
C ALA A 115 12.82 -4.19 8.93
N GLN A 116 12.44 -2.91 8.98
CA GLN A 116 12.36 -2.15 10.23
C GLN A 116 11.09 -2.45 11.02
N TYR A 117 9.92 -2.43 10.36
CA TYR A 117 8.63 -2.46 11.06
C TYR A 117 7.97 -3.83 11.11
N PHE A 118 8.21 -4.69 10.10
CA PHE A 118 7.54 -5.98 9.94
C PHE A 118 8.53 -7.12 9.65
N PRO A 119 9.58 -7.30 10.48
CA PRO A 119 10.60 -8.32 10.24
C PRO A 119 9.96 -9.72 10.19
N GLY A 120 10.34 -10.49 9.15
CA GLY A 120 9.82 -11.84 8.93
C GLY A 120 8.54 -11.93 8.10
N ILE A 121 7.88 -10.82 7.76
CA ILE A 121 6.79 -10.81 6.79
C ILE A 121 7.38 -10.61 5.37
N TYR A 122 7.01 -11.50 4.44
CA TYR A 122 7.39 -11.32 3.03
C TYR A 122 6.82 -10.01 2.49
N ALA A 123 7.64 -9.24 1.79
CA ALA A 123 7.23 -7.97 1.24
C ALA A 123 7.75 -7.79 -0.19
N GLN A 124 6.88 -7.35 -1.09
CA GLN A 124 7.18 -7.08 -2.49
C GLN A 124 6.69 -5.69 -2.89
N GLY A 125 7.58 -4.92 -3.50
CA GLY A 125 7.28 -3.63 -4.11
C GLY A 125 7.29 -3.70 -5.64
N GLU A 126 7.10 -2.53 -6.27
CA GLU A 126 7.22 -2.37 -7.72
C GLU A 126 8.66 -2.67 -8.17
N GLN A 127 8.79 -3.54 -9.16
CA GLN A 127 10.07 -3.93 -9.77
C GLN A 127 9.92 -4.18 -11.28
N PRO A 128 11.01 -4.02 -12.06
CA PRO A 128 10.98 -4.29 -13.49
C PRO A 128 10.51 -5.71 -13.81
N GLY A 129 9.65 -5.84 -14.83
CA GLY A 129 9.14 -7.14 -15.28
C GLY A 129 7.96 -7.69 -14.51
N CYS A 130 7.54 -7.06 -13.41
CA CYS A 130 6.31 -7.41 -12.69
C CYS A 130 5.31 -6.24 -12.81
N PRO A 131 4.14 -6.45 -13.44
CA PRO A 131 3.11 -5.42 -13.50
C PRO A 131 2.65 -5.00 -12.10
N ARG A 132 2.58 -3.68 -11.87
CA ARG A 132 2.10 -3.12 -10.60
C ARG A 132 0.59 -3.28 -10.42
N LYS A 133 0.10 -3.12 -9.20
CA LYS A 133 -1.33 -3.01 -8.89
C LYS A 133 -1.99 -1.92 -9.76
N PRO A 134 -3.19 -2.15 -10.34
CA PRO A 134 -4.14 -3.21 -10.00
C PRO A 134 -3.95 -4.54 -10.75
N SER A 135 -2.79 -4.82 -11.39
CA SER A 135 -2.50 -6.16 -11.88
C SER A 135 -2.47 -7.19 -10.73
N PRO A 136 -3.00 -8.40 -10.93
CA PRO A 136 -3.00 -9.44 -9.91
C PRO A 136 -1.63 -10.13 -9.71
N ASP A 137 -0.63 -9.80 -10.55
CA ASP A 137 0.64 -10.54 -10.60
C ASP A 137 1.39 -10.54 -9.26
N MET A 138 1.50 -9.37 -8.63
CA MET A 138 2.18 -9.26 -7.32
C MET A 138 1.45 -10.04 -6.23
N VAL A 139 0.11 -10.10 -6.27
CA VAL A 139 -0.71 -10.89 -5.34
C VAL A 139 -0.42 -12.38 -5.52
N ARG A 140 -0.39 -12.87 -6.77
CA ARG A 140 -0.11 -14.29 -7.08
C ARG A 140 1.30 -14.69 -6.65
N ILE A 141 2.29 -13.86 -6.93
CA ILE A 141 3.68 -14.09 -6.50
C ILE A 141 3.79 -14.14 -4.97
N ALA A 142 3.11 -13.22 -4.27
CA ALA A 142 3.11 -13.20 -2.81
C ALA A 142 2.43 -14.44 -2.22
N MET A 143 1.28 -14.87 -2.78
CA MET A 143 0.59 -16.10 -2.37
C MET A 143 1.48 -17.34 -2.55
N GLU A 144 2.15 -17.47 -3.71
CA GLU A 144 3.08 -18.56 -3.96
C GLU A 144 4.23 -18.57 -2.95
N HIS A 145 4.81 -17.39 -2.69
CA HIS A 145 5.94 -17.25 -1.76
C HIS A 145 5.59 -17.69 -0.33
N ILE A 146 4.39 -17.33 0.17
CA ILE A 146 3.95 -17.71 1.53
C ILE A 146 3.21 -19.06 1.57
N GLY A 147 3.10 -19.76 0.42
CA GLY A 147 2.56 -21.13 0.34
C GLY A 147 1.05 -21.21 0.58
N VAL A 148 0.27 -20.24 0.08
CA VAL A 148 -1.19 -20.22 0.24
C VAL A 148 -1.89 -20.28 -1.12
N ASP A 149 -3.05 -20.93 -1.15
CA ASP A 149 -3.93 -21.08 -2.30
C ASP A 149 -5.12 -20.10 -2.28
N ARG A 150 -5.40 -19.51 -1.12
CA ARG A 150 -6.44 -18.49 -0.89
C ARG A 150 -5.91 -17.39 0.00
N CYS A 151 -6.43 -16.18 -0.16
CA CYS A 151 -6.10 -15.08 0.73
C CYS A 151 -7.24 -14.07 0.84
N VAL A 152 -7.20 -13.24 1.89
CA VAL A 152 -7.92 -11.97 1.98
C VAL A 152 -6.91 -10.86 1.70
N TYR A 153 -7.28 -9.89 0.85
CA TYR A 153 -6.47 -8.72 0.58
C TYR A 153 -6.95 -7.53 1.44
N VAL A 154 -6.02 -6.77 2.01
CA VAL A 154 -6.31 -5.61 2.85
C VAL A 154 -5.65 -4.37 2.26
N GLY A 155 -6.41 -3.30 2.02
CA GLY A 155 -5.89 -2.06 1.46
C GLY A 155 -6.77 -0.85 1.81
N ASP A 156 -6.32 0.36 1.43
CA ASP A 156 -6.97 1.62 1.77
C ASP A 156 -7.45 2.42 0.55
N SER A 157 -7.35 1.85 -0.66
CA SER A 157 -7.59 2.59 -1.89
C SER A 157 -8.39 1.82 -2.94
N GLU A 158 -8.89 2.56 -3.94
CA GLU A 158 -9.52 1.99 -5.14
C GLU A 158 -8.60 1.03 -5.90
N VAL A 159 -7.29 1.27 -5.83
CA VAL A 159 -6.29 0.40 -6.46
C VAL A 159 -6.27 -0.98 -5.81
N ASP A 160 -6.42 -1.04 -4.49
CA ASP A 160 -6.44 -2.28 -3.72
C ASP A 160 -7.71 -3.09 -3.99
N VAL A 161 -8.85 -2.43 -4.03
CA VAL A 161 -10.13 -3.05 -4.41
C VAL A 161 -10.03 -3.70 -5.79
N LEU A 162 -9.54 -2.94 -6.78
CA LEU A 162 -9.35 -3.44 -8.14
C LEU A 162 -8.31 -4.57 -8.19
N THR A 163 -7.25 -4.50 -7.39
CA THR A 163 -6.23 -5.55 -7.29
C THR A 163 -6.84 -6.85 -6.77
N ALA A 164 -7.59 -6.77 -5.68
CA ALA A 164 -8.28 -7.92 -5.10
C ALA A 164 -9.29 -8.52 -6.10
N HIS A 165 -10.09 -7.70 -6.76
CA HIS A 165 -11.03 -8.12 -7.79
C HIS A 165 -10.30 -8.85 -8.95
N ASN A 166 -9.22 -8.26 -9.48
CA ASN A 166 -8.45 -8.84 -10.58
C ASN A 166 -7.72 -10.13 -10.18
N ALA A 167 -7.38 -10.28 -8.90
CA ALA A 167 -6.82 -11.51 -8.34
C ALA A 167 -7.88 -12.55 -7.97
N ALA A 168 -9.17 -12.20 -8.05
CA ALA A 168 -10.32 -13.03 -7.62
C ALA A 168 -10.24 -13.41 -6.13
N VAL A 169 -9.82 -12.46 -5.27
CA VAL A 169 -9.78 -12.63 -3.81
C VAL A 169 -10.65 -11.59 -3.12
N PRO A 170 -11.24 -11.89 -1.95
CA PRO A 170 -11.99 -10.89 -1.19
C PRO A 170 -11.08 -9.77 -0.67
N CYS A 171 -11.66 -8.57 -0.59
CA CYS A 171 -10.99 -7.37 -0.07
C CYS A 171 -11.62 -6.94 1.26
N LEU A 172 -10.78 -6.45 2.17
CA LEU A 172 -11.17 -5.68 3.34
C LEU A 172 -10.55 -4.28 3.22
N SER A 173 -11.36 -3.26 3.06
CA SER A 173 -10.86 -1.88 2.95
C SER A 173 -10.80 -1.20 4.30
N VAL A 174 -9.65 -0.58 4.60
CA VAL A 174 -9.42 0.18 5.82
C VAL A 174 -9.70 1.66 5.59
N LEU A 175 -10.28 2.34 6.61
CA LEU A 175 -10.73 3.73 6.49
C LEU A 175 -9.82 4.78 7.16
N TRP A 176 -8.69 4.38 7.71
CA TRP A 176 -7.68 5.30 8.28
C TRP A 176 -6.63 5.75 7.28
N GLY A 177 -6.65 5.23 6.04
CA GLY A 177 -5.65 5.47 5.00
C GLY A 177 -5.88 6.73 4.16
N PHE A 178 -5.47 6.65 2.89
CA PHE A 178 -5.39 7.82 2.02
C PHE A 178 -6.67 8.12 1.24
N ARG A 179 -7.60 7.16 1.11
CA ARG A 179 -8.88 7.37 0.40
C ARG A 179 -10.06 7.46 1.36
N ASP A 180 -11.06 8.19 0.93
CA ASP A 180 -12.31 8.30 1.65
C ASP A 180 -13.22 7.11 1.30
N LYS A 181 -14.12 6.74 2.23
CA LYS A 181 -15.04 5.61 2.07
C LYS A 181 -15.81 5.65 0.75
N ALA A 182 -16.25 6.84 0.32
CA ALA A 182 -17.00 7.00 -0.91
C ALA A 182 -16.20 6.64 -2.17
N GLU A 183 -14.90 6.96 -2.20
CA GLU A 183 -14.00 6.61 -3.29
C GLU A 183 -13.80 5.08 -3.37
N ILE A 184 -13.55 4.45 -2.23
CA ILE A 184 -13.38 3.00 -2.13
C ILE A 184 -14.66 2.26 -2.49
N GLN A 185 -15.82 2.75 -2.02
CA GLN A 185 -17.14 2.18 -2.32
C GLN A 185 -17.48 2.29 -3.82
N ALA A 186 -17.09 3.38 -4.46
CA ALA A 186 -17.28 3.56 -5.90
C ALA A 186 -16.46 2.54 -6.74
N ALA A 187 -15.37 1.99 -6.19
CA ALA A 187 -14.60 0.91 -6.81
C ALA A 187 -15.22 -0.49 -6.58
N GLY A 188 -16.35 -0.60 -5.86
CA GLY A 188 -17.09 -1.83 -5.68
C GLY A 188 -16.92 -2.51 -4.32
N GLU A 189 -16.18 -1.89 -3.36
CA GLU A 189 -16.00 -2.48 -2.04
C GLU A 189 -17.19 -2.21 -1.11
N SER A 190 -17.51 -3.18 -0.28
CA SER A 190 -18.59 -3.11 0.72
C SER A 190 -18.15 -3.50 2.13
N ARG A 191 -16.95 -4.07 2.31
CA ARG A 191 -16.40 -4.48 3.61
C ARG A 191 -15.38 -3.44 4.09
N PHE A 192 -15.74 -2.72 5.14
CA PHE A 192 -14.95 -1.61 5.66
C PHE A 192 -14.54 -1.84 7.11
N CYS A 193 -13.24 -1.63 7.39
CA CYS A 193 -12.66 -1.65 8.73
C CYS A 193 -12.35 -0.21 9.15
N GLU A 194 -12.95 0.25 10.25
CA GLU A 194 -12.83 1.66 10.70
C GLU A 194 -11.63 1.89 11.61
N ALA A 195 -11.13 0.85 12.26
CA ALA A 195 -9.98 0.94 13.17
C ALA A 195 -9.16 -0.36 13.18
N PRO A 196 -7.81 -0.28 13.34
CA PRO A 196 -6.95 -1.47 13.37
C PRO A 196 -7.35 -2.53 14.39
N ALA A 197 -7.93 -2.13 15.52
CA ALA A 197 -8.39 -3.06 16.56
C ALA A 197 -9.54 -3.99 16.09
N GLN A 198 -10.30 -3.60 15.07
CA GLN A 198 -11.38 -4.42 14.49
C GLN A 198 -10.86 -5.44 13.46
N MET A 199 -9.72 -5.14 12.85
CA MET A 199 -9.20 -5.88 11.71
C MET A 199 -9.02 -7.40 11.99
N PRO A 200 -8.49 -7.84 13.15
CA PRO A 200 -8.33 -9.28 13.40
C PRO A 200 -9.64 -10.05 13.39
N ALA A 201 -10.67 -9.56 14.04
CA ALA A 201 -11.97 -10.24 14.10
C ALA A 201 -12.64 -10.33 12.71
N MET A 202 -12.59 -9.23 11.94
CA MET A 202 -13.15 -9.19 10.59
C MET A 202 -12.41 -10.13 9.64
N LEU A 203 -11.08 -10.17 9.69
CA LEU A 203 -10.28 -11.07 8.86
C LEU A 203 -10.50 -12.54 9.23
N GLU A 204 -10.62 -12.87 10.52
CA GLU A 204 -10.94 -14.23 10.95
C GLU A 204 -12.32 -14.71 10.46
N GLU A 205 -13.30 -13.82 10.42
CA GLU A 205 -14.62 -14.11 9.84
C GLU A 205 -14.51 -14.36 8.34
N MET A 206 -13.87 -13.47 7.58
CA MET A 206 -13.67 -13.61 6.14
C MET A 206 -12.88 -14.90 5.78
N ILE A 207 -11.88 -15.25 6.57
CA ILE A 207 -11.10 -16.48 6.37
C ILE A 207 -11.99 -17.71 6.60
N LYS A 208 -12.83 -17.71 7.64
CA LYS A 208 -13.79 -18.80 7.87
C LYS A 208 -14.79 -18.94 6.74
N GLU A 209 -15.30 -17.84 6.18
CA GLU A 209 -16.16 -17.86 5.00
C GLU A 209 -15.47 -18.55 3.81
N LEU A 210 -14.21 -18.15 3.52
CA LEU A 210 -13.40 -18.75 2.46
C LEU A 210 -13.13 -20.25 2.70
N ASP A 211 -12.81 -20.64 3.92
CA ASP A 211 -12.49 -22.02 4.26
C ASP A 211 -13.72 -22.93 4.19
N ASN A 212 -14.91 -22.39 4.44
CA ASN A 212 -16.19 -23.10 4.34
C ASN A 212 -16.79 -23.12 2.91
N GLY A 213 -16.15 -22.48 1.94
CA GLY A 213 -16.57 -22.47 0.54
C GLY A 213 -17.79 -21.58 0.26
N GLN A 214 -17.98 -20.52 1.04
CA GLN A 214 -19.04 -19.51 0.87
C GLN A 214 -18.52 -18.27 0.12
#